data_ef5ef8c542829d6dacaa18dfb357062a
#
_entry.id   ef5ef8c542829d6dacaa18dfb357062a
#
_cell.length_a   1.000
_cell.length_b   1.000
_cell.length_c   1.000
_cell.angle_alpha   90.00
_cell.angle_beta   90.00
_cell.angle_gamma   90.00
#
_symmetry.space_group_name_H-M   'P 1'
#
loop_
_entity.id
_entity.type
_entity.pdbx_description
1 polymer ?
#
loop_
_entity_poly.entity_id
_entity_poly.type
_entity_poly.pdbx_seq_one_letter_code
_entity_poly.pdbx_strand_id
1 'polypeptide(L)' 'MKKLTSVAVVTTAEGERVSYAYTELDSDGNITSQNNRASFVALDDDLLTAITTLKNAVNARL' A
#
# COMPACT_ATOMS: atom_id res chain seq x y z
N MET A 1 -10.35 14.69 -1.34
CA MET A 1 -10.05 13.60 -0.37
C MET A 1 -9.59 12.37 -1.13
N LYS A 2 -8.53 11.74 -0.67
CA LYS A 2 -8.02 10.50 -1.28
C LYS A 2 -8.37 9.33 -0.39
N LYS A 3 -8.86 8.25 -0.99
CA LYS A 3 -9.21 7.04 -0.25
C LYS A 3 -8.40 5.88 -0.80
N LEU A 4 -7.64 5.24 0.07
CA LEU A 4 -6.87 4.05 -0.28
C LEU A 4 -7.83 2.90 -0.60
N THR A 5 -7.67 2.28 -1.76
CA THR A 5 -8.54 1.17 -2.18
C THR A 5 -7.79 -0.16 -2.24
N SER A 6 -6.48 -0.14 -2.40
CA SER A 6 -5.69 -1.37 -2.34
C SER A 6 -4.25 -1.06 -1.99
N VAL A 7 -3.56 -2.05 -1.44
CA VAL A 7 -2.14 -1.97 -1.15
C VAL A 7 -1.54 -3.36 -1.34
N ALA A 8 -0.33 -3.39 -1.89
CA ALA A 8 0.40 -4.64 -2.07
C ALA A 8 1.86 -4.41 -1.70
N VAL A 9 2.48 -5.44 -1.14
CA VAL A 9 3.90 -5.40 -0.80
C VAL A 9 4.61 -6.46 -1.61
N VAL A 10 5.65 -6.06 -2.32
CA VAL A 10 6.46 -6.96 -3.14
C VAL A 10 7.90 -6.92 -2.63
N THR A 11 8.43 -8.08 -2.29
CA THR A 11 9.83 -8.22 -1.90
C THR A 11 10.69 -8.27 -3.16
N THR A 12 11.60 -7.32 -3.29
CA THR A 12 12.49 -7.24 -4.44
C THR A 12 13.95 -7.31 -3.98
N ALA A 13 14.87 -7.42 -4.95
CA ALA A 13 16.30 -7.42 -4.64
C ALA A 13 16.74 -6.10 -4.00
N GLU A 14 15.99 -5.02 -4.23
CA GLU A 14 16.28 -3.69 -3.69
C GLU A 14 15.66 -3.45 -2.32
N GLY A 15 14.75 -4.34 -1.88
CA GLY A 15 14.04 -4.22 -0.63
C GLY A 15 12.54 -4.42 -0.79
N GLU A 16 11.77 -3.92 0.15
CA GLU A 16 10.31 -4.03 0.13
C GLU A 16 9.71 -2.86 -0.65
N ARG A 17 9.00 -3.17 -1.72
CA ARG A 17 8.29 -2.16 -2.51
C ARG A 17 6.82 -2.19 -2.19
N VAL A 18 6.27 -1.04 -1.88
CA VAL A 18 4.84 -0.88 -1.58
C VAL A 18 4.16 -0.26 -2.79
N SER A 19 3.19 -0.96 -3.35
CA SER A 19 2.33 -0.45 -4.42
C SER A 19 0.94 -0.22 -3.85
N TYR A 20 0.31 0.87 -4.27
CA TYR A 20 -1.04 1.17 -3.76
C TYR A 20 -1.88 1.83 -4.84
N ALA A 21 -3.19 1.70 -4.67
CA ALA A 21 -4.17 2.38 -5.51
C ALA A 21 -5.10 3.19 -4.64
N TYR A 22 -5.59 4.29 -5.18
CA TYR A 22 -6.50 5.17 -4.44
C TYR A 22 -7.51 5.80 -5.38
N THR A 23 -8.59 6.28 -4.78
CA THR A 23 -9.67 7.00 -5.44
C THR A 23 -9.71 8.41 -4.88
N GLU A 24 -9.93 9.40 -5.73
CA GLU A 24 -10.12 10.78 -5.28
C GLU A 24 -11.60 11.11 -5.27
N LEU A 25 -12.02 11.74 -4.17
CA LEU A 25 -13.40 12.17 -3.95
C LEU A 25 -13.42 13.69 -3.76
N ASP A 26 -14.51 14.33 -4.18
CA ASP A 26 -14.74 15.73 -3.88
C ASP A 26 -15.39 15.89 -2.49
N SER A 27 -15.70 17.12 -2.11
CA SER A 27 -16.28 17.42 -0.80
C SER A 27 -17.71 16.87 -0.65
N ASP A 28 -18.36 16.54 -1.74
CA ASP A 28 -19.71 15.98 -1.74
C ASP A 28 -19.71 14.45 -1.78
N GLY A 29 -18.53 13.83 -1.80
CA GLY A 29 -18.40 12.39 -1.84
C GLY A 29 -18.45 11.79 -3.23
N ASN A 30 -18.45 12.63 -4.27
CA ASN A 30 -18.44 12.14 -5.65
C ASN A 30 -17.03 11.74 -6.07
N ILE A 31 -16.92 10.68 -6.85
CA ILE A 31 -15.64 10.21 -7.35
C ILE A 31 -15.18 11.13 -8.48
N THR A 32 -14.02 11.76 -8.30
CA THR A 32 -13.42 12.64 -9.31
C THR A 32 -12.33 11.94 -10.11
N SER A 33 -11.73 10.87 -9.54
CA SER A 33 -10.68 10.09 -10.22
C SER A 33 -10.62 8.71 -9.59
N GLN A 34 -10.41 7.68 -10.42
CA GLN A 34 -10.34 6.29 -9.96
C GLN A 34 -9.07 5.62 -10.46
N ASN A 35 -8.70 4.52 -9.80
CA ASN A 35 -7.59 3.66 -10.20
C ASN A 35 -6.26 4.39 -10.29
N ASN A 36 -6.07 5.40 -9.45
CA ASN A 36 -4.78 6.07 -9.35
C ASN A 36 -3.81 5.13 -8.65
N ARG A 37 -2.62 4.94 -9.22
CA ARG A 37 -1.63 4.00 -8.71
C ARG A 37 -0.29 4.67 -8.50
N ALA A 38 0.39 4.25 -7.45
CA ALA A 38 1.74 4.70 -7.18
C ALA A 38 2.50 3.61 -6.43
N SER A 39 3.81 3.73 -6.35
CA SER A 39 4.63 2.80 -5.60
C SER A 39 5.86 3.52 -5.04
N PHE A 40 6.43 2.94 -3.98
CA PHE A 40 7.65 3.43 -3.39
C PHE A 40 8.39 2.29 -2.70
N VAL A 41 9.68 2.47 -2.47
CA VAL A 41 10.48 1.52 -1.71
C VAL A 41 10.40 1.90 -0.23
N ALA A 42 10.07 0.94 0.63
CA ALA A 42 9.94 1.18 2.06
C ALA A 42 11.33 1.34 2.68
N LEU A 43 11.58 2.52 3.24
CA LEU A 43 12.86 2.85 3.91
C LEU A 43 12.65 3.22 5.37
N ASP A 44 11.41 3.47 5.78
CA ASP A 44 11.04 3.84 7.13
C ASP A 44 10.99 2.60 8.02
N ASP A 45 11.68 2.64 9.16
CA ASP A 45 11.72 1.50 10.08
C ASP A 45 10.35 1.08 10.59
N ASP A 46 9.48 2.03 10.88
CA ASP A 46 8.12 1.74 11.33
C ASP A 46 7.33 1.01 10.25
N LEU A 47 7.47 1.45 9.01
CA LEU A 47 6.80 0.80 7.88
C LEU A 47 7.38 -0.59 7.63
N LEU A 48 8.70 -0.74 7.71
CA LEU A 48 9.33 -2.05 7.54
C LEU A 48 8.88 -3.02 8.62
N THR A 49 8.72 -2.56 9.85
CA THR A 49 8.20 -3.39 10.95
C THR A 49 6.76 -3.83 10.65
N ALA A 50 5.91 -2.93 10.16
CA ALA A 50 4.54 -3.26 9.79
C ALA A 50 4.49 -4.29 8.66
N ILE A 51 5.36 -4.15 7.67
CA ILE A 51 5.47 -5.09 6.55
C ILE A 51 5.89 -6.48 7.07
N THR A 52 6.87 -6.53 7.96
CA THR A 52 7.33 -7.80 8.55
C THR A 52 6.20 -8.48 9.31
N THR A 53 5.43 -7.72 10.08
CA THR A 53 4.27 -8.25 10.81
C THR A 53 3.25 -8.85 9.86
N LEU A 54 2.95 -8.16 8.76
CA LEU A 54 2.03 -8.65 7.75
C LEU A 54 2.54 -9.94 7.11
N LYS A 55 3.82 -9.99 6.75
CA LYS A 55 4.43 -11.17 6.14
C LYS A 55 4.39 -12.37 7.10
N ASN A 56 4.64 -12.14 8.38
CA ASN A 56 4.58 -13.20 9.38
C ASN A 56 3.16 -13.75 9.51
N ALA A 57 2.15 -12.90 9.45
CA ALA A 57 0.76 -13.34 9.49
C ALA A 57 0.39 -14.21 8.28
N VAL A 58 0.91 -13.85 7.10
CA VAL A 58 0.69 -14.65 5.89
C VAL A 58 1.44 -15.97 5.97
N ASN A 59 2.70 -15.95 6.43
CA ASN A 59 3.51 -17.15 6.57
C ASN A 59 2.87 -18.15 7.53
N ALA A 60 2.19 -17.67 8.55
CA ALA A 60 1.52 -18.54 9.51
C ALA A 60 0.33 -19.30 8.88
N ARG A 61 -0.12 -18.88 7.70
CA ARG A 61 -1.20 -19.53 6.97
C ARG A 61 -0.71 -20.45 5.84
N LEU A 62 0.57 -20.45 5.55
CA LEU A 62 1.16 -21.31 4.52
C LEU A 62 1.50 -22.75 5.07
#